data_01a32050ee4a92cf74c7b9d2bd0d2e34
#
_entry.id   01a32050ee4a92cf74c7b9d2bd0d2e34
#
_cell.length_a   1.000
_cell.length_b   1.000
_cell.length_c   1.000
_cell.angle_alpha   90.00
_cell.angle_beta   90.00
_cell.angle_gamma   90.00
#
_symmetry.space_group_name_H-M   'P 1'
#
loop_
_entity.id
_entity.type
_entity.pdbx_description
1 polymer ?
#
loop_
_entity_poly.entity_id
_entity_poly.type
_entity_poly.pdbx_seq_one_letter_code
_entity_poly.pdbx_strand_id
1 'polypeptide(L)'
;MIRPAFLVLALLAPVACGGPDDGVDLDPRTLYREAVEDAAVVDVDEISDDLVAIVPGSDDILEDGVGRVLVVTWTDWDGYDGLEGEATELGVEVWVTAAPHVQRFCRGLSATDEALTQRLEQRLGLPPDSGKDRVVTFWAEPAAMFRPSPDRRIDDSSAELEFPNGTPQAHIDWIEDLREVSYGDDGYPWTQLGYTYDWAPGAESEVGESEFVVRAGSEVLVESVMSQAEYCA
;
A
#
# COMPACT_ATOMS: atom_id res chain seq x y z
N MET A 1 -33.74 -74.81 23.83
CA MET A 1 -33.44 -73.66 24.69
C MET A 1 -33.10 -72.52 23.79
N ILE A 2 -34.03 -71.63 23.52
CA ILE A 2 -33.91 -70.52 22.58
C ILE A 2 -33.64 -69.26 23.42
N ARG A 3 -32.49 -68.61 23.19
CA ARG A 3 -32.18 -67.34 23.86
C ARG A 3 -32.68 -66.19 22.98
N PRO A 4 -33.38 -65.19 23.51
CA PRO A 4 -33.75 -63.99 22.72
C PRO A 4 -32.55 -63.02 22.54
N ALA A 5 -32.36 -62.53 21.34
CA ALA A 5 -31.43 -61.45 21.00
C ALA A 5 -32.10 -60.12 21.37
N PHE A 6 -31.44 -59.34 22.21
CA PHE A 6 -31.79 -57.92 22.45
C PHE A 6 -31.24 -57.05 21.39
N LEU A 7 -32.09 -56.40 20.60
CA LEU A 7 -31.75 -55.39 19.63
C LEU A 7 -31.60 -54.04 20.37
N VAL A 8 -30.39 -53.55 20.48
CA VAL A 8 -30.13 -52.19 21.02
C VAL A 8 -30.23 -51.21 19.87
N LEU A 9 -31.30 -50.42 19.87
CA LEU A 9 -31.49 -49.33 18.91
C LEU A 9 -30.71 -48.11 19.40
N ALA A 10 -29.58 -47.81 18.78
CA ALA A 10 -28.80 -46.58 19.04
C ALA A 10 -29.48 -45.41 18.34
N LEU A 11 -30.06 -44.50 19.08
CA LEU A 11 -30.51 -43.21 18.63
C LEU A 11 -29.31 -42.30 18.39
N LEU A 12 -28.94 -42.09 17.13
CA LEU A 12 -28.05 -41.05 16.71
C LEU A 12 -28.80 -39.72 16.70
N ALA A 13 -28.55 -38.88 17.70
CA ALA A 13 -28.97 -37.49 17.67
C ALA A 13 -28.08 -36.72 16.68
N PRO A 14 -28.63 -35.87 15.81
CA PRO A 14 -27.80 -34.99 14.97
C PRO A 14 -27.18 -33.91 15.87
N VAL A 15 -25.86 -33.86 15.91
CA VAL A 15 -25.12 -32.71 16.46
C VAL A 15 -25.24 -31.59 15.43
N ALA A 16 -26.12 -30.64 15.68
CA ALA A 16 -26.17 -29.40 14.98
C ALA A 16 -25.00 -28.54 15.49
N CYS A 17 -23.84 -28.62 14.83
CA CYS A 17 -22.79 -27.60 14.89
C CYS A 17 -23.17 -26.50 13.91
N GLY A 18 -24.00 -25.60 14.34
CA GLY A 18 -24.25 -24.30 13.70
C GLY A 18 -24.14 -23.26 14.80
N GLY A 19 -22.92 -22.92 15.18
CA GLY A 19 -22.69 -21.64 15.81
C GLY A 19 -22.82 -20.58 14.72
N PRO A 20 -23.42 -19.41 15.00
CA PRO A 20 -23.26 -18.28 14.11
C PRO A 20 -21.76 -18.00 14.03
N ASP A 21 -21.28 -17.83 12.83
CA ASP A 21 -20.00 -17.21 12.56
C ASP A 21 -20.17 -15.76 13.05
N ASP A 22 -19.89 -15.52 14.33
CA ASP A 22 -19.75 -14.18 14.88
C ASP A 22 -18.46 -13.62 14.27
N GLY A 23 -18.52 -13.26 12.99
CA GLY A 23 -17.53 -12.42 12.37
C GLY A 23 -17.53 -11.13 13.19
N VAL A 24 -16.58 -11.00 14.09
CA VAL A 24 -16.33 -9.74 14.79
C VAL A 24 -15.96 -8.75 13.70
N ASP A 25 -16.92 -7.90 13.35
CA ASP A 25 -16.68 -6.77 12.46
C ASP A 25 -15.76 -5.83 13.24
N LEU A 26 -14.45 -5.99 13.05
CA LEU A 26 -13.45 -5.20 13.76
C LEU A 26 -13.55 -3.77 13.24
N ASP A 27 -13.58 -2.83 14.17
CA ASP A 27 -13.52 -1.41 13.89
C ASP A 27 -12.29 -1.08 13.03
N PRO A 28 -12.41 -0.32 11.93
CA PRO A 28 -11.31 0.01 11.03
C PRO A 28 -10.07 0.57 11.73
N ARG A 29 -10.26 1.35 12.80
CA ARG A 29 -9.14 1.87 13.60
C ARG A 29 -8.40 0.80 14.39
N THR A 30 -9.09 -0.26 14.79
CA THR A 30 -8.47 -1.41 15.43
C THR A 30 -7.65 -2.20 14.44
N LEU A 31 -8.19 -2.51 13.26
CA LEU A 31 -7.46 -3.19 12.17
C LEU A 31 -6.22 -2.41 11.73
N TYR A 32 -6.37 -1.09 11.57
CA TYR A 32 -5.24 -0.23 11.21
C TYR A 32 -4.12 -0.26 12.25
N ARG A 33 -4.46 -0.20 13.53
CA ARG A 33 -3.47 -0.25 14.61
C ARG A 33 -2.78 -1.62 14.68
N GLU A 34 -3.52 -2.71 14.48
CA GLU A 34 -2.95 -4.05 14.36
C GLU A 34 -1.95 -4.12 13.20
N ALA A 35 -2.27 -3.51 12.05
CA ALA A 35 -1.35 -3.42 10.91
C ALA A 35 -0.09 -2.60 11.23
N VAL A 36 -0.19 -1.51 12.01
CA VAL A 36 0.98 -0.74 12.45
C VAL A 36 1.86 -1.57 13.39
N GLU A 37 1.25 -2.33 14.30
CA GLU A 37 1.98 -3.21 15.23
C GLU A 37 2.67 -4.36 14.47
N ASP A 38 2.01 -4.94 13.47
CA ASP A 38 2.51 -6.03 12.64
C ASP A 38 3.68 -5.56 11.75
N ALA A 39 3.50 -4.47 11.02
CA ALA A 39 4.55 -3.88 10.16
C ALA A 39 5.82 -3.44 10.91
N ALA A 40 5.75 -3.30 12.24
CA ALA A 40 6.93 -3.00 13.06
C ALA A 40 7.89 -4.18 13.20
N VAL A 41 7.43 -5.40 12.90
CA VAL A 41 8.20 -6.65 13.03
C VAL A 41 8.26 -7.33 11.67
N VAL A 42 9.22 -6.95 10.87
CA VAL A 42 9.34 -7.43 9.48
C VAL A 42 10.06 -8.78 9.43
N ASP A 43 9.51 -9.73 8.65
CA ASP A 43 10.09 -11.06 8.47
C ASP A 43 10.52 -11.31 7.00
N VAL A 44 11.41 -12.26 6.78
CA VAL A 44 11.97 -12.57 5.44
C VAL A 44 10.93 -13.17 4.48
N ASP A 45 9.87 -13.78 4.99
CA ASP A 45 8.79 -14.36 4.21
C ASP A 45 7.74 -13.33 3.77
N GLU A 46 7.87 -12.08 4.22
CA GLU A 46 7.09 -10.93 3.76
C GLU A 46 7.72 -10.22 2.55
N ILE A 47 8.94 -10.59 2.16
CA ILE A 47 9.60 -10.04 0.98
C ILE A 47 8.79 -10.39 -0.26
N SER A 48 8.36 -9.39 -1.00
CA SER A 48 7.68 -9.55 -2.29
C SER A 48 8.70 -9.55 -3.43
N ASP A 49 8.54 -10.49 -4.37
CA ASP A 49 9.31 -10.55 -5.63
C ASP A 49 8.55 -9.87 -6.79
N ASP A 50 7.34 -9.35 -6.54
CA ASP A 50 6.43 -8.78 -7.55
C ASP A 50 6.31 -7.25 -7.45
N LEU A 51 7.31 -6.58 -6.88
CA LEU A 51 7.32 -5.10 -6.85
C LEU A 51 7.47 -4.52 -8.24
N VAL A 52 6.85 -3.37 -8.48
CA VAL A 52 7.06 -2.62 -9.72
C VAL A 52 8.50 -2.14 -9.79
N ALA A 53 9.20 -2.55 -10.86
CA ALA A 53 10.52 -2.06 -11.18
C ALA A 53 10.43 -0.87 -12.13
N ILE A 54 11.09 0.24 -11.78
CA ILE A 54 11.20 1.42 -12.65
C ILE A 54 12.32 1.18 -13.67
N VAL A 55 11.99 0.45 -14.72
CA VAL A 55 12.92 0.09 -15.80
C VAL A 55 12.42 0.66 -17.11
N PRO A 56 13.25 1.41 -17.86
CA PRO A 56 12.85 1.99 -19.14
C PRO A 56 12.25 0.96 -20.11
N GLY A 57 11.07 1.27 -20.63
CA GLY A 57 10.34 0.41 -21.56
C GLY A 57 9.59 -0.75 -20.92
N SER A 58 9.46 -0.79 -19.59
CA SER A 58 8.59 -1.73 -18.90
C SER A 58 7.12 -1.44 -19.16
N ASP A 59 6.30 -2.48 -19.35
CA ASP A 59 4.83 -2.36 -19.48
C ASP A 59 4.15 -2.04 -18.15
N ASP A 60 4.88 -2.09 -17.02
CA ASP A 60 4.36 -1.85 -15.67
C ASP A 60 4.37 -0.37 -15.27
N ILE A 61 5.02 0.49 -16.05
CA ILE A 61 5.11 1.93 -15.79
C ILE A 61 4.63 2.72 -17.00
N LEU A 62 4.27 3.97 -16.78
CA LEU A 62 4.04 4.93 -17.84
C LEU A 62 5.22 5.87 -17.93
N GLU A 63 5.84 5.96 -19.11
CA GLU A 63 6.96 6.85 -19.38
C GLU A 63 6.56 7.93 -20.39
N ASP A 64 7.10 9.12 -20.23
CA ASP A 64 7.00 10.16 -21.25
C ASP A 64 8.14 10.08 -22.30
N GLY A 65 8.12 10.98 -23.27
CA GLY A 65 9.12 10.99 -24.35
C GLY A 65 10.54 11.38 -23.93
N VAL A 66 10.77 11.74 -22.66
CA VAL A 66 12.08 12.14 -22.12
C VAL A 66 12.56 11.23 -20.98
N GLY A 67 11.80 10.18 -20.64
CA GLY A 67 12.19 9.15 -19.68
C GLY A 67 11.77 9.43 -18.24
N ARG A 68 10.83 10.38 -18.02
CA ARG A 68 10.19 10.54 -16.72
C ARG A 68 9.10 9.50 -16.56
N VAL A 69 8.85 9.09 -15.33
CA VAL A 69 7.84 8.11 -14.97
C VAL A 69 6.64 8.80 -14.34
N LEU A 70 5.43 8.39 -14.75
CA LEU A 70 4.20 8.87 -14.15
C LEU A 70 3.99 8.19 -12.81
N VAL A 71 3.88 8.99 -11.76
CA VAL A 71 3.62 8.54 -10.40
C VAL A 71 2.37 9.21 -9.85
N VAL A 72 1.81 8.62 -8.80
CA VAL A 72 0.57 9.09 -8.19
C VAL A 72 0.73 9.22 -6.68
N THR A 73 0.21 10.30 -6.13
CA THR A 73 0.02 10.49 -4.70
C THR A 73 -1.44 10.86 -4.39
N TRP A 74 -1.94 10.41 -3.26
CA TRP A 74 -3.26 10.80 -2.76
C TRP A 74 -3.07 11.70 -1.55
N THR A 75 -3.59 12.94 -1.60
CA THR A 75 -3.29 13.98 -0.62
C THR A 75 -4.51 14.83 -0.30
N ASP A 76 -4.49 15.53 0.82
CA ASP A 76 -5.40 16.61 1.22
C ASP A 76 -4.78 18.00 0.96
N TRP A 77 -3.50 18.07 0.54
CA TRP A 77 -2.84 19.32 0.26
C TRP A 77 -3.27 19.90 -1.09
N ASP A 78 -3.70 21.16 -1.09
CA ASP A 78 -4.27 21.87 -2.25
C ASP A 78 -3.22 22.62 -3.10
N GLY A 79 -1.94 22.55 -2.73
CA GLY A 79 -0.89 23.30 -3.41
C GLY A 79 -0.57 22.86 -4.84
N TYR A 80 -1.16 21.75 -5.30
CA TYR A 80 -1.07 21.32 -6.71
C TYR A 80 -2.23 21.82 -7.57
N ASP A 81 -3.30 22.37 -6.97
CA ASP A 81 -4.49 22.81 -7.68
C ASP A 81 -4.14 23.90 -8.70
N GLY A 82 -4.50 23.68 -9.97
CA GLY A 82 -4.23 24.60 -11.07
C GLY A 82 -2.80 24.57 -11.62
N LEU A 83 -1.99 23.58 -11.24
CA LEU A 83 -0.63 23.38 -11.76
C LEU A 83 -0.56 22.35 -12.89
N GLU A 84 -1.70 21.86 -13.41
CA GLU A 84 -1.71 20.86 -14.49
C GLU A 84 -0.97 21.40 -15.72
N GLY A 85 0.02 20.64 -16.17
CA GLY A 85 0.92 21.02 -17.27
C GLY A 85 2.08 21.92 -16.86
N GLU A 86 2.22 22.28 -15.58
CA GLU A 86 3.29 23.12 -15.07
C GLU A 86 4.32 22.29 -14.30
N ALA A 87 5.59 22.70 -14.42
CA ALA A 87 6.67 22.17 -13.61
C ALA A 87 6.66 22.85 -12.24
N THR A 88 6.85 22.07 -11.18
CA THR A 88 6.95 22.58 -9.81
C THR A 88 8.04 21.85 -9.03
N GLU A 89 8.68 22.56 -8.09
CA GLU A 89 9.66 21.97 -7.19
C GLU A 89 8.97 21.45 -5.92
N LEU A 90 9.26 20.21 -5.54
CA LEU A 90 8.73 19.61 -4.31
C LEU A 90 9.41 20.21 -3.08
N GLY A 91 8.66 20.87 -2.23
CA GLY A 91 9.17 21.47 -0.99
C GLY A 91 9.52 20.45 0.10
N VAL A 92 8.96 19.23 0.00
CA VAL A 92 9.14 18.09 0.92
C VAL A 92 9.27 16.81 0.11
N GLU A 93 9.70 15.73 0.75
CA GLU A 93 9.61 14.39 0.16
C GLU A 93 8.15 14.00 -0.04
N VAL A 94 7.84 13.39 -1.20
CA VAL A 94 6.49 12.95 -1.52
C VAL A 94 6.48 11.44 -1.76
N TRP A 95 5.67 10.75 -0.98
CA TRP A 95 5.43 9.31 -1.14
C TRP A 95 4.47 9.09 -2.30
N VAL A 96 4.83 8.17 -3.18
CA VAL A 96 4.12 7.92 -4.44
C VAL A 96 4.08 6.43 -4.75
N THR A 97 3.13 6.05 -5.61
CA THR A 97 3.10 4.75 -6.27
C THR A 97 3.25 4.95 -7.79
N ALA A 98 3.67 3.90 -8.51
CA ALA A 98 3.74 3.98 -9.97
C ALA A 98 2.34 3.97 -10.59
N ALA A 99 2.07 4.90 -11.52
CA ALA A 99 0.86 4.84 -12.32
C ALA A 99 0.99 3.79 -13.44
N PRO A 100 -0.10 3.06 -13.78
CA PRO A 100 -1.49 3.27 -13.37
C PRO A 100 -2.02 2.24 -12.34
N HIS A 101 -1.18 1.68 -11.46
CA HIS A 101 -1.55 0.54 -10.60
C HIS A 101 -2.73 0.85 -9.67
N VAL A 102 -2.68 1.93 -8.89
CA VAL A 102 -3.80 2.35 -8.03
C VAL A 102 -5.08 2.57 -8.83
N GLN A 103 -4.97 3.14 -10.04
CA GLN A 103 -6.12 3.36 -10.90
C GLN A 103 -6.75 2.04 -11.37
N ARG A 104 -5.92 1.06 -11.77
CA ARG A 104 -6.40 -0.28 -12.16
C ARG A 104 -7.07 -0.98 -10.97
N PHE A 105 -6.47 -0.87 -9.80
CA PHE A 105 -7.04 -1.42 -8.57
C PHE A 105 -8.42 -0.84 -8.29
N CYS A 106 -8.56 0.48 -8.20
CA CYS A 106 -9.84 1.08 -7.81
C CYS A 106 -10.91 0.97 -8.88
N ARG A 107 -10.56 0.97 -10.17
CA ARG A 107 -11.51 0.67 -11.27
C ARG A 107 -12.03 -0.77 -11.24
N GLY A 108 -11.30 -1.69 -10.68
CA GLY A 108 -11.72 -3.07 -10.45
C GLY A 108 -12.75 -3.24 -9.33
N LEU A 109 -12.92 -2.22 -8.50
CA LEU A 109 -13.83 -2.26 -7.37
C LEU A 109 -15.26 -1.89 -7.79
N SER A 110 -16.24 -2.61 -7.24
CA SER A 110 -17.66 -2.23 -7.36
C SER A 110 -18.11 -1.33 -6.21
N ALA A 111 -17.18 -0.63 -5.58
CA ALA A 111 -17.41 0.25 -4.43
C ALA A 111 -17.62 1.70 -4.89
N THR A 112 -18.37 2.47 -4.12
CA THR A 112 -18.61 3.89 -4.34
C THR A 112 -18.39 4.68 -3.07
N ASP A 113 -18.05 5.97 -3.24
CA ASP A 113 -17.97 6.94 -2.15
C ASP A 113 -17.14 6.47 -0.94
N GLU A 114 -17.72 6.38 0.25
CA GLU A 114 -17.06 6.03 1.51
C GLU A 114 -16.39 4.65 1.45
N ALA A 115 -17.02 3.66 0.84
CA ALA A 115 -16.45 2.32 0.72
C ALA A 115 -15.22 2.30 -0.22
N LEU A 116 -15.22 3.13 -1.25
CA LEU A 116 -14.06 3.31 -2.13
C LEU A 116 -12.93 4.01 -1.38
N THR A 117 -13.24 5.08 -0.63
CA THR A 117 -12.28 5.80 0.20
C THR A 117 -11.60 4.85 1.19
N GLN A 118 -12.39 4.13 1.97
CA GLN A 118 -11.87 3.16 2.94
C GLN A 118 -10.99 2.09 2.27
N ARG A 119 -11.41 1.57 1.10
CA ARG A 119 -10.64 0.54 0.40
C ARG A 119 -9.31 1.08 -0.15
N LEU A 120 -9.26 2.34 -0.58
CA LEU A 120 -8.01 3.00 -0.97
C LEU A 120 -7.11 3.27 0.25
N GLU A 121 -7.68 3.71 1.38
CA GLU A 121 -6.93 3.85 2.64
C GLU A 121 -6.28 2.52 3.04
N GLN A 122 -7.05 1.44 2.99
CA GLN A 122 -6.57 0.09 3.27
C GLN A 122 -5.42 -0.31 2.34
N ARG A 123 -5.62 -0.16 1.03
CA ARG A 123 -4.65 -0.57 0.01
C ARG A 123 -3.34 0.21 0.09
N LEU A 124 -3.41 1.46 0.49
CA LEU A 124 -2.28 2.38 0.54
C LEU A 124 -1.65 2.51 1.94
N GLY A 125 -2.06 1.69 2.90
CA GLY A 125 -1.53 1.74 4.27
C GLY A 125 -1.83 3.06 5.00
N LEU A 126 -2.93 3.73 4.64
CA LEU A 126 -3.34 4.99 5.24
C LEU A 126 -4.32 4.77 6.39
N PRO A 127 -4.34 5.66 7.38
CA PRO A 127 -5.31 5.56 8.47
C PRO A 127 -6.74 5.73 7.96
N PRO A 128 -7.73 5.10 8.60
CA PRO A 128 -9.13 5.34 8.30
C PRO A 128 -9.50 6.80 8.56
N ASP A 129 -10.35 7.36 7.72
CA ASP A 129 -10.74 8.78 7.74
C ASP A 129 -9.54 9.73 7.53
N SER A 130 -8.61 9.38 6.64
CA SER A 130 -7.39 10.14 6.37
C SER A 130 -7.65 11.57 5.85
N GLY A 131 -8.85 11.83 5.36
CA GLY A 131 -9.27 13.14 4.84
C GLY A 131 -8.68 13.50 3.49
N LYS A 132 -7.98 12.57 2.82
CA LYS A 132 -7.41 12.81 1.50
C LYS A 132 -8.51 12.89 0.44
N ASP A 133 -8.46 13.90 -0.41
CA ASP A 133 -9.51 14.20 -1.38
C ASP A 133 -9.00 14.44 -2.81
N ARG A 134 -7.67 14.55 -2.98
CA ARG A 134 -7.03 14.81 -4.28
C ARG A 134 -6.09 13.68 -4.66
N VAL A 135 -6.30 13.13 -5.85
CA VAL A 135 -5.34 12.26 -6.51
C VAL A 135 -4.54 13.13 -7.48
N VAL A 136 -3.25 13.22 -7.21
CA VAL A 136 -2.31 13.99 -8.03
C VAL A 136 -1.40 13.03 -8.77
N THR A 137 -1.34 13.17 -10.09
CA THR A 137 -0.34 12.48 -10.91
C THR A 137 0.69 13.47 -11.42
N PHE A 138 1.94 13.08 -11.39
CA PHE A 138 3.02 13.90 -11.95
C PHE A 138 4.15 13.04 -12.53
N TRP A 139 4.83 13.61 -13.52
CA TRP A 139 6.02 13.02 -14.13
C TRP A 139 7.24 13.34 -13.29
N ALA A 140 7.93 12.30 -12.82
CA ALA A 140 9.15 12.42 -12.02
C ALA A 140 10.33 11.75 -12.72
N GLU A 141 11.52 12.33 -12.57
CA GLU A 141 12.77 11.70 -13.01
C GLU A 141 13.09 10.49 -12.12
N PRO A 142 13.37 9.30 -12.68
CA PRO A 142 13.76 8.13 -11.88
C PRO A 142 14.94 8.41 -10.93
N ALA A 143 15.88 9.24 -11.35
CA ALA A 143 17.03 9.64 -10.52
C ALA A 143 16.65 10.44 -9.26
N ALA A 144 15.45 11.05 -9.24
CA ALA A 144 14.89 11.76 -8.09
C ALA A 144 14.18 10.84 -7.11
N MET A 145 13.98 9.57 -7.48
CA MET A 145 13.21 8.60 -6.71
C MET A 145 14.10 7.62 -5.95
N PHE A 146 13.55 7.02 -4.94
CA PHE A 146 14.12 5.86 -4.25
C PHE A 146 13.01 5.02 -3.62
N ARG A 147 13.29 3.74 -3.37
CA ARG A 147 12.39 2.87 -2.62
C ARG A 147 12.57 3.13 -1.11
N PRO A 148 11.48 3.31 -0.35
CA PRO A 148 11.56 3.52 1.10
C PRO A 148 11.78 2.18 1.83
N SER A 149 12.94 1.59 1.63
CA SER A 149 13.39 0.33 2.19
C SER A 149 14.91 0.36 2.38
N PRO A 150 15.54 -0.54 3.17
CA PRO A 150 16.98 -0.63 3.26
C PRO A 150 17.67 -0.73 1.90
N ASP A 151 17.11 -1.51 0.97
CA ASP A 151 17.46 -1.47 -0.43
C ASP A 151 16.69 -0.40 -1.19
N ARG A 152 17.34 0.72 -1.43
CA ARG A 152 16.76 1.90 -2.08
C ARG A 152 16.56 1.80 -3.59
N ARG A 153 16.98 0.69 -4.22
CA ARG A 153 16.88 0.51 -5.67
C ARG A 153 15.42 0.54 -6.11
N ILE A 154 15.18 1.07 -7.28
CA ILE A 154 13.85 1.18 -7.88
C ILE A 154 13.73 0.37 -9.16
N ASP A 155 14.83 -0.22 -9.62
CA ASP A 155 14.98 -0.90 -10.91
C ASP A 155 14.92 -2.44 -10.80
N ASP A 156 14.52 -2.94 -9.65
CA ASP A 156 14.26 -4.36 -9.38
C ASP A 156 12.85 -4.60 -8.82
N SER A 157 12.46 -5.86 -8.71
CA SER A 157 11.12 -6.29 -8.27
C SER A 157 11.06 -6.78 -6.83
N SER A 158 12.12 -6.61 -6.05
CA SER A 158 12.11 -6.95 -4.62
C SER A 158 12.85 -5.89 -3.79
N ALA A 159 12.68 -5.95 -2.48
CA ALA A 159 13.43 -5.13 -1.53
C ALA A 159 13.89 -6.01 -0.38
N GLU A 160 15.17 -5.89 -0.02
CA GLU A 160 15.76 -6.67 1.06
C GLU A 160 15.68 -5.92 2.39
N LEU A 161 15.70 -6.70 3.49
CA LEU A 161 15.69 -6.18 4.87
C LEU A 161 17.02 -5.55 5.29
N GLU A 162 18.12 -5.92 4.63
CA GLU A 162 19.45 -5.45 4.94
C GLU A 162 19.91 -4.38 3.94
N PHE A 163 20.73 -3.46 4.42
CA PHE A 163 21.35 -2.46 3.55
C PHE A 163 22.37 -3.11 2.61
N PRO A 164 22.21 -2.98 1.29
CA PRO A 164 23.22 -3.42 0.35
C PRO A 164 24.59 -2.78 0.58
N ASN A 165 25.66 -3.49 0.21
CA ASN A 165 27.01 -2.94 0.32
C ASN A 165 27.15 -1.64 -0.48
N GLY A 166 27.58 -0.58 0.19
CA GLY A 166 27.77 0.74 -0.43
C GLY A 166 26.53 1.64 -0.37
N THR A 167 25.50 1.26 0.38
CA THR A 167 24.37 2.16 0.68
C THR A 167 24.89 3.45 1.29
N PRO A 168 24.47 4.63 0.76
CA PRO A 168 24.89 5.91 1.32
C PRO A 168 24.44 6.08 2.77
N GLN A 169 25.32 6.63 3.61
CA GLN A 169 25.01 6.84 5.04
C GLN A 169 23.74 7.67 5.23
N ALA A 170 23.53 8.68 4.41
CA ALA A 170 22.30 9.50 4.49
C ALA A 170 21.00 8.70 4.26
N HIS A 171 21.05 7.61 3.48
CA HIS A 171 19.89 6.73 3.32
C HIS A 171 19.72 5.81 4.54
N ILE A 172 20.83 5.32 5.10
CA ILE A 172 20.79 4.53 6.34
C ILE A 172 20.19 5.39 7.46
N ASP A 173 20.68 6.60 7.65
CA ASP A 173 20.17 7.53 8.68
C ASP A 173 18.66 7.81 8.45
N TRP A 174 18.25 8.02 7.20
CA TRP A 174 16.83 8.25 6.84
C TRP A 174 15.93 7.07 7.20
N ILE A 175 16.37 5.82 6.93
CA ILE A 175 15.64 4.60 7.30
C ILE A 175 15.56 4.44 8.82
N GLU A 176 16.67 4.69 9.54
CA GLU A 176 16.69 4.59 11.01
C GLU A 176 15.77 5.64 11.65
N ASP A 177 15.80 6.88 11.17
CA ASP A 177 14.90 7.95 11.62
C ASP A 177 13.43 7.57 11.36
N LEU A 178 13.15 6.97 10.21
CA LEU A 178 11.79 6.54 9.85
C LEU A 178 11.30 5.39 10.76
N ARG A 179 12.18 4.44 11.11
CA ARG A 179 11.88 3.36 12.07
C ARG A 179 11.49 3.89 13.45
N GLU A 180 12.11 4.99 13.89
CA GLU A 180 11.80 5.59 15.19
C GLU A 180 10.41 6.24 15.25
N VAL A 181 9.87 6.70 14.11
CA VAL A 181 8.63 7.48 14.08
C VAL A 181 7.43 6.75 13.49
N SER A 182 7.65 5.68 12.71
CA SER A 182 6.55 5.04 11.95
C SER A 182 5.60 4.22 12.82
N TYR A 183 6.04 3.66 13.94
CA TYR A 183 5.25 2.64 14.66
C TYR A 183 4.69 3.12 16.01
N GLY A 184 4.48 4.42 16.17
CA GLY A 184 3.84 5.00 17.35
C GLY A 184 2.31 4.99 17.28
N ASP A 185 1.66 5.58 18.28
CA ASP A 185 0.19 5.66 18.38
C ASP A 185 -0.50 6.32 17.16
N ASP A 186 0.18 7.27 16.52
CA ASP A 186 -0.23 7.97 15.29
C ASP A 186 0.63 7.51 14.09
N GLY A 187 1.17 6.30 14.13
CA GLY A 187 2.09 5.76 13.13
C GLY A 187 1.40 5.26 11.87
N TYR A 188 2.24 4.78 10.96
CA TYR A 188 1.83 4.15 9.69
C TYR A 188 2.37 2.72 9.62
N PRO A 189 1.64 1.78 8.99
CA PRO A 189 2.10 0.42 8.79
C PRO A 189 3.13 0.36 7.65
N TRP A 190 4.29 0.97 7.87
CA TRP A 190 5.38 1.00 6.91
C TRP A 190 6.09 -0.35 6.91
N THR A 191 6.03 -1.06 5.80
CA THR A 191 6.52 -2.44 5.68
C THR A 191 8.04 -2.56 5.66
N GLN A 192 8.77 -1.48 5.38
CA GLN A 192 10.23 -1.49 5.10
C GLN A 192 10.62 -2.31 3.86
N LEU A 193 9.66 -2.87 3.14
CA LEU A 193 9.83 -3.79 2.02
C LEU A 193 9.41 -3.18 0.68
N GLY A 194 9.20 -1.85 0.62
CA GLY A 194 8.95 -1.12 -0.62
C GLY A 194 7.56 -1.30 -1.20
N TYR A 195 6.62 -1.71 -0.40
CA TYR A 195 5.19 -1.71 -0.72
C TYR A 195 4.36 -1.17 0.45
N THR A 196 3.17 -0.65 0.15
CA THR A 196 2.21 -0.21 1.15
C THR A 196 1.54 -1.41 1.82
N TYR A 197 1.20 -1.33 3.10
CA TYR A 197 0.51 -2.38 3.82
C TYR A 197 -1.00 -2.37 3.53
N ASP A 198 -1.53 -3.42 2.92
CA ASP A 198 -2.96 -3.57 2.69
C ASP A 198 -3.65 -4.18 3.92
N TRP A 199 -4.20 -3.33 4.79
CA TRP A 199 -4.85 -3.75 6.04
C TRP A 199 -6.33 -4.11 5.92
N ALA A 200 -6.83 -4.40 4.71
CA ALA A 200 -8.22 -4.81 4.53
C ALA A 200 -8.48 -6.20 5.14
N PRO A 201 -9.54 -6.38 5.94
CA PRO A 201 -9.89 -7.69 6.43
C PRO A 201 -10.24 -8.62 5.27
N GLY A 202 -9.55 -9.76 5.19
CA GLY A 202 -9.74 -10.74 4.13
C GLY A 202 -9.06 -10.38 2.79
N ALA A 203 -8.13 -9.45 2.77
CA ALA A 203 -7.21 -9.30 1.65
C ALA A 203 -6.46 -10.62 1.38
N GLU A 204 -6.13 -10.89 0.13
CA GLU A 204 -5.38 -12.11 -0.24
C GLU A 204 -3.94 -12.06 0.29
N SER A 205 -3.42 -10.87 0.50
CA SER A 205 -2.07 -10.57 0.96
C SER A 205 -2.04 -9.16 1.57
N GLU A 206 -1.12 -8.92 2.49
CA GLU A 206 -0.79 -7.61 3.04
C GLU A 206 -0.01 -6.73 2.06
N VAL A 207 0.47 -7.29 0.96
CA VAL A 207 1.20 -6.56 -0.07
C VAL A 207 0.25 -5.63 -0.81
N GLY A 208 0.41 -4.34 -0.56
CA GLY A 208 -0.30 -3.27 -1.24
C GLY A 208 0.35 -2.85 -2.55
N GLU A 209 0.47 -1.56 -2.78
CA GLU A 209 1.10 -1.00 -3.97
C GLU A 209 2.61 -0.84 -3.78
N SER A 210 3.38 -0.99 -4.86
CA SER A 210 4.81 -0.65 -4.83
C SER A 210 4.99 0.83 -4.53
N GLU A 211 5.85 1.13 -3.57
CA GLU A 211 5.98 2.44 -2.97
C GLU A 211 7.34 3.06 -3.28
N PHE A 212 7.33 4.34 -3.54
CA PHE A 212 8.52 5.14 -3.84
C PHE A 212 8.43 6.49 -3.15
N VAL A 213 9.58 7.13 -2.98
CA VAL A 213 9.69 8.50 -2.48
C VAL A 213 10.38 9.36 -3.52
N VAL A 214 9.76 10.47 -3.89
CA VAL A 214 10.38 11.54 -4.69
C VAL A 214 11.01 12.54 -3.73
N ARG A 215 12.31 12.82 -3.91
CA ARG A 215 13.07 13.67 -2.99
C ARG A 215 12.59 15.12 -2.99
N ALA A 216 12.65 15.76 -1.84
CA ALA A 216 12.53 17.21 -1.72
C ALA A 216 13.55 17.93 -2.63
N GLY A 217 13.16 19.09 -3.17
CA GLY A 217 13.95 19.84 -4.10
C GLY A 217 13.95 19.28 -5.54
N SER A 218 13.23 18.19 -5.80
CA SER A 218 13.09 17.67 -7.16
C SER A 218 12.02 18.42 -7.93
N GLU A 219 12.29 18.72 -9.21
CA GLU A 219 11.29 19.24 -10.13
C GLU A 219 10.41 18.09 -10.65
N VAL A 220 9.10 18.27 -10.65
CA VAL A 220 8.12 17.37 -11.24
C VAL A 220 7.20 18.15 -12.17
N LEU A 221 6.63 17.48 -13.19
CA LEU A 221 5.61 18.06 -14.06
C LEU A 221 4.25 17.51 -13.65
N VAL A 222 3.37 18.36 -13.14
CA VAL A 222 2.02 17.95 -12.74
C VAL A 222 1.22 17.58 -13.97
N GLU A 223 0.78 16.33 -14.05
CA GLU A 223 -0.03 15.83 -15.16
C GLU A 223 -1.52 16.06 -14.90
N SER A 224 -2.00 15.74 -13.69
CA SER A 224 -3.40 15.93 -13.34
C SER A 224 -3.60 16.08 -11.83
N VAL A 225 -4.64 16.83 -11.48
CA VAL A 225 -5.21 16.92 -10.12
C VAL A 225 -6.70 16.61 -10.24
N MET A 226 -7.17 15.58 -9.59
CA MET A 226 -8.57 15.17 -9.70
C MET A 226 -9.09 14.55 -8.40
N SER A 227 -10.40 14.50 -8.24
CA SER A 227 -11.00 13.75 -7.13
C SER A 227 -10.72 12.24 -7.29
N GLN A 228 -10.77 11.51 -6.19
CA GLN A 228 -10.65 10.04 -6.23
C GLN A 228 -11.73 9.40 -7.11
N ALA A 229 -12.96 9.94 -7.12
CA ALA A 229 -14.06 9.43 -7.95
C ALA A 229 -13.76 9.58 -9.45
N GLU A 230 -13.16 10.70 -9.88
CA GLU A 230 -12.73 10.92 -11.26
C GLU A 230 -11.55 10.04 -11.64
N TYR A 231 -10.59 9.87 -10.74
CA TYR A 231 -9.42 9.02 -10.98
C TYR A 231 -9.79 7.53 -11.15
N CYS A 232 -10.75 7.07 -10.37
CA CYS A 232 -11.20 5.67 -10.37
C CYS A 232 -12.34 5.37 -11.39
N ALA A 233 -12.81 6.38 -12.12
CA ALA A 233 -13.90 6.22 -13.10
C ALA A 233 -13.51 5.47 -14.40
#